data_04f05d6b6c19fddc9b17041624a26646
#
_entry.id   04f05d6b6c19fddc9b17041624a26646
#
_cell.length_a   1.000
_cell.length_b   1.000
_cell.length_c   1.000
_cell.angle_alpha   90.00
_cell.angle_beta   90.00
_cell.angle_gamma   90.00
#
_symmetry.space_group_name_H-M   'P 1'
#
loop_
_entity.id
_entity.type
_entity.pdbx_description
1 polymer ?
#
loop_
_entity_poly.entity_id
_entity_poly.type
_entity_poly.pdbx_seq_one_letter_code
_entity_poly.pdbx_strand_id
1 'polypeptide(L)'
;MDTSTVTAAEIMTVRLRTASPSQHVRDAIESLVNHGVSGLPIVDAAGQFAGRFSERTAIAALELADMEYTGNTSPLHAVRAAEIMRQNVVLRSSIDTFTAVSLLLENGVSGAPVIDNQGNLLGVFSEKSATRVFIGLCWEQLPSAKVTAWLDRDDQRRITEYTRLDEVIDRFHHSEFRRLMVIRDGQLIGQVNRRDALRAAADLVEAGTAGVESSLPNPNQVMTVSAWMDREIPTIGQQADVLTIAQLFIHSSARQLPVVDNMRLTGQISRSDLLRAVERFFPQPQAANRGAQSLYLSSVRTRDEVSALS
;
A
#
# COMPACT_ATOMS: atom_id res chain seq x y z
N MET A 1 -12.60 -31.07 -18.24
CA MET A 1 -12.39 -29.61 -18.28
C MET A 1 -10.95 -29.38 -17.88
N ASP A 2 -10.20 -28.83 -18.80
CA ASP A 2 -8.77 -28.58 -18.61
C ASP A 2 -8.64 -27.47 -17.54
N THR A 3 -8.24 -27.84 -16.32
CA THR A 3 -8.02 -26.90 -15.24
C THR A 3 -6.64 -26.25 -15.41
N SER A 4 -6.47 -25.51 -16.51
CA SER A 4 -5.28 -24.68 -16.63
C SER A 4 -5.33 -23.64 -15.51
N THR A 5 -4.44 -23.79 -14.55
CA THR A 5 -4.32 -22.89 -13.40
C THR A 5 -3.90 -21.52 -13.91
N VAL A 6 -4.76 -20.52 -13.75
CA VAL A 6 -4.44 -19.13 -14.14
C VAL A 6 -3.22 -18.64 -13.36
N THR A 7 -2.20 -18.19 -14.05
CA THR A 7 -0.94 -17.71 -13.47
C THR A 7 -0.98 -16.23 -13.13
N ALA A 8 -0.05 -15.80 -12.27
CA ALA A 8 0.11 -14.38 -11.94
C ALA A 8 0.44 -13.53 -13.17
N ALA A 9 1.18 -14.07 -14.14
CA ALA A 9 1.55 -13.36 -15.38
C ALA A 9 0.34 -13.08 -16.28
N GLU A 10 -0.67 -13.94 -16.30
CA GLU A 10 -1.86 -13.75 -17.12
C GLU A 10 -2.77 -12.62 -16.62
N ILE A 11 -2.72 -12.30 -15.34
CA ILE A 11 -3.60 -11.31 -14.72
C ILE A 11 -2.89 -10.09 -14.14
N MET A 12 -1.56 -10.01 -14.22
CA MET A 12 -0.78 -8.88 -13.75
C MET A 12 -1.06 -7.60 -14.53
N THR A 13 -0.73 -6.46 -13.93
CA THR A 13 -0.71 -5.18 -14.63
C THR A 13 0.64 -5.00 -15.31
N VAL A 14 0.66 -4.79 -16.62
CA VAL A 14 1.88 -4.64 -17.43
C VAL A 14 2.25 -3.18 -17.72
N ARG A 15 1.27 -2.27 -17.75
CA ARG A 15 1.54 -0.84 -17.89
C ARG A 15 1.90 -0.24 -16.54
N LEU A 16 3.19 -0.21 -16.24
CA LEU A 16 3.70 0.21 -14.95
C LEU A 16 4.35 1.59 -15.02
N ARG A 17 4.30 2.30 -13.90
CA ARG A 17 5.24 3.37 -13.58
C ARG A 17 6.38 2.75 -12.78
N THR A 18 7.60 2.96 -13.22
CA THR A 18 8.82 2.48 -12.58
C THR A 18 9.69 3.65 -12.17
N ALA A 19 10.64 3.41 -11.30
CA ALA A 19 11.69 4.38 -10.96
C ALA A 19 13.07 3.72 -11.17
N SER A 20 14.11 4.53 -11.30
CA SER A 20 15.49 4.02 -11.37
C SER A 20 16.13 3.97 -9.97
N PRO A 21 17.15 3.13 -9.76
CA PRO A 21 17.90 3.12 -8.50
C PRO A 21 18.54 4.48 -8.16
N SER A 22 18.93 5.25 -9.16
CA SER A 22 19.55 6.56 -9.03
C SER A 22 18.56 7.72 -8.83
N GLN A 23 17.26 7.48 -8.96
CA GLN A 23 16.23 8.52 -8.79
C GLN A 23 16.22 9.03 -7.36
N HIS A 24 16.06 10.35 -7.17
CA HIS A 24 15.92 10.92 -5.85
C HIS A 24 14.61 10.50 -5.18
N VAL A 25 14.64 10.37 -3.87
CA VAL A 25 13.47 9.99 -3.06
C VAL A 25 12.33 10.98 -3.25
N ARG A 26 12.63 12.28 -3.32
CA ARG A 26 11.61 13.32 -3.59
C ARG A 26 10.84 13.03 -4.88
N ASP A 27 11.54 12.80 -6.00
CA ASP A 27 10.92 12.56 -7.30
C ASP A 27 10.09 11.25 -7.29
N ALA A 28 10.57 10.25 -6.55
CA ALA A 28 9.83 9.01 -6.35
C ALA A 28 8.54 9.23 -5.53
N ILE A 29 8.57 10.07 -4.48
CA ILE A 29 7.37 10.49 -3.71
C ILE A 29 6.38 11.22 -4.62
N GLU A 30 6.84 12.22 -5.38
CA GLU A 30 6.02 12.95 -6.34
C GLU A 30 5.36 12.00 -7.35
N SER A 31 6.11 11.02 -7.85
CA SER A 31 5.60 10.01 -8.77
C SER A 31 4.50 9.14 -8.13
N LEU A 32 4.65 8.73 -6.86
CA LEU A 32 3.59 8.01 -6.13
C LEU A 32 2.31 8.85 -6.02
N VAL A 33 2.47 10.12 -5.63
CA VAL A 33 1.36 11.05 -5.39
C VAL A 33 0.63 11.35 -6.70
N ASN A 34 1.35 11.80 -7.73
CA ASN A 34 0.78 12.27 -8.98
C ASN A 34 0.12 11.15 -9.80
N HIS A 35 0.66 9.94 -9.78
CA HIS A 35 0.08 8.80 -10.51
C HIS A 35 -0.90 7.96 -9.69
N GLY A 36 -1.11 8.29 -8.44
CA GLY A 36 -2.07 7.59 -7.60
C GLY A 36 -1.70 6.12 -7.31
N VAL A 37 -0.41 5.76 -7.39
CA VAL A 37 0.07 4.40 -7.13
C VAL A 37 0.65 4.28 -5.72
N SER A 38 0.58 3.09 -5.12
CA SER A 38 1.09 2.84 -3.76
C SER A 38 2.53 2.34 -3.73
N GLY A 39 3.13 2.15 -4.89
CA GLY A 39 4.50 1.69 -5.03
C GLY A 39 4.96 1.71 -6.46
N LEU A 40 6.25 1.92 -6.62
CA LEU A 40 6.97 1.92 -7.89
C LEU A 40 7.97 0.76 -7.86
N PRO A 41 7.93 -0.15 -8.83
CA PRO A 41 9.06 -1.04 -9.06
C PRO A 41 10.29 -0.21 -9.42
N ILE A 42 11.42 -0.53 -8.83
CA ILE A 42 12.72 0.02 -9.18
C ILE A 42 13.34 -0.91 -10.22
N VAL A 43 13.71 -0.34 -11.35
CA VAL A 43 14.27 -1.09 -12.50
C VAL A 43 15.59 -0.45 -12.91
N ASP A 44 16.62 -1.26 -13.10
CA ASP A 44 17.93 -0.80 -13.52
C ASP A 44 17.99 -0.51 -15.03
N ALA A 45 19.16 -0.06 -15.50
CA ALA A 45 19.38 0.26 -16.92
C ALA A 45 19.28 -0.96 -17.86
N ALA A 46 19.40 -2.17 -17.33
CA ALA A 46 19.25 -3.42 -18.09
C ALA A 46 17.80 -3.93 -18.11
N GLY A 47 16.87 -3.24 -17.44
CA GLY A 47 15.47 -3.66 -17.35
C GLY A 47 15.20 -4.67 -16.22
N GLN A 48 16.20 -4.95 -15.37
CA GLN A 48 16.07 -5.91 -14.29
C GLN A 48 15.43 -5.26 -13.06
N PHE A 49 14.61 -6.03 -12.37
CA PHE A 49 14.00 -5.60 -11.12
C PHE A 49 15.05 -5.51 -10.01
N ALA A 50 15.26 -4.30 -9.48
CA ALA A 50 16.21 -4.01 -8.42
C ALA A 50 15.55 -3.93 -7.04
N GLY A 51 14.28 -3.50 -6.97
CA GLY A 51 13.58 -3.35 -5.69
C GLY A 51 12.26 -2.60 -5.84
N ARG A 52 11.68 -2.20 -4.71
CA ARG A 52 10.40 -1.47 -4.67
C ARG A 52 10.50 -0.25 -3.77
N PHE A 53 10.05 0.88 -4.29
CA PHE A 53 9.75 2.08 -3.52
C PHE A 53 8.24 2.15 -3.28
N SER A 54 7.77 2.44 -2.08
CA SER A 54 6.36 2.42 -1.71
C SER A 54 5.99 3.60 -0.81
N GLU A 55 4.68 3.87 -0.67
CA GLU A 55 4.18 4.86 0.30
C GLU A 55 4.75 4.63 1.72
N ARG A 56 4.91 3.37 2.14
CA ARG A 56 5.55 3.04 3.44
C ARG A 56 7.02 3.43 3.48
N THR A 57 7.75 3.14 2.41
CA THR A 57 9.16 3.51 2.28
C THR A 57 9.33 5.02 2.27
N ALA A 58 8.41 5.72 1.60
CA ALA A 58 8.36 7.18 1.57
C ALA A 58 8.10 7.81 2.95
N ILE A 59 7.15 7.27 3.71
CA ILE A 59 6.87 7.70 5.10
C ILE A 59 8.12 7.52 5.99
N ALA A 60 8.78 6.37 5.90
CA ALA A 60 10.01 6.13 6.64
C ALA A 60 11.14 7.12 6.26
N ALA A 61 11.20 7.52 4.99
CA ALA A 61 12.17 8.52 4.53
C ALA A 61 11.87 9.92 5.07
N LEU A 62 10.61 10.30 5.24
CA LEU A 62 10.23 11.57 5.86
C LEU A 62 10.69 11.67 7.30
N GLU A 63 10.54 10.62 8.10
CA GLU A 63 11.02 10.61 9.48
C GLU A 63 12.54 10.72 9.58
N LEU A 64 13.27 9.97 8.73
CA LEU A 64 14.73 10.09 8.70
C LEU A 64 15.17 11.51 8.31
N ALA A 65 14.43 12.15 7.40
CA ALA A 65 14.69 13.50 6.97
C ALA A 65 14.45 14.54 8.08
N ASP A 66 13.43 14.35 8.91
CA ASP A 66 13.11 15.22 10.04
C ASP A 66 14.18 15.13 11.15
N MET A 67 14.72 13.93 11.38
CA MET A 67 15.79 13.68 12.34
C MET A 67 17.15 14.30 11.95
N GLU A 68 17.43 14.44 10.64
CA GLU A 68 18.72 14.92 10.12
C GLU A 68 18.69 16.40 9.67
N TYR A 69 17.55 17.09 9.82
CA TYR A 69 17.40 18.47 9.33
C TYR A 69 18.22 19.46 10.13
N THR A 70 19.43 19.72 9.68
CA THR A 70 20.34 20.74 10.23
C THR A 70 20.75 21.82 9.21
N GLY A 71 20.13 21.90 8.04
CA GLY A 71 20.57 22.81 6.96
C GLY A 71 19.50 23.15 5.91
N ASN A 72 19.88 24.07 5.01
CA ASN A 72 19.00 24.69 4.00
C ASN A 72 18.51 23.79 2.86
N THR A 73 18.85 22.51 2.83
CA THR A 73 18.45 21.58 1.75
C THR A 73 17.72 20.39 2.38
N SER A 74 16.52 20.11 1.89
CA SER A 74 15.77 18.93 2.37
C SER A 74 16.60 17.64 2.13
N PRO A 75 16.82 16.81 3.15
CA PRO A 75 17.57 15.55 3.01
C PRO A 75 17.01 14.63 1.93
N LEU A 76 15.73 14.75 1.58
CA LEU A 76 15.08 13.96 0.54
C LEU A 76 15.68 14.16 -0.87
N HIS A 77 16.40 15.27 -1.10
CA HIS A 77 17.12 15.50 -2.34
C HIS A 77 18.47 14.76 -2.41
N ALA A 78 19.05 14.43 -1.26
CA ALA A 78 20.33 13.72 -1.20
C ALA A 78 20.16 12.21 -1.31
N VAL A 79 19.06 11.66 -0.77
CA VAL A 79 18.82 10.21 -0.71
C VAL A 79 18.30 9.67 -2.04
N ARG A 80 18.86 8.54 -2.48
CA ARG A 80 18.46 7.83 -3.70
C ARG A 80 17.47 6.72 -3.39
N ALA A 81 16.64 6.36 -4.38
CA ALA A 81 15.70 5.26 -4.26
C ALA A 81 16.37 3.93 -3.88
N ALA A 82 17.57 3.68 -4.40
CA ALA A 82 18.36 2.49 -4.08
C ALA A 82 18.71 2.34 -2.60
N GLU A 83 18.85 3.43 -1.87
CA GLU A 83 19.26 3.42 -0.47
C GLU A 83 18.14 2.98 0.50
N ILE A 84 16.89 3.19 0.08
CA ILE A 84 15.71 2.93 0.90
C ILE A 84 14.71 1.96 0.28
N MET A 85 14.94 1.50 -0.95
CA MET A 85 14.07 0.49 -1.58
C MET A 85 14.09 -0.82 -0.79
N ARG A 86 13.02 -1.60 -0.90
CA ARG A 86 12.91 -2.92 -0.27
C ARG A 86 12.67 -4.00 -1.32
N GLN A 87 13.24 -5.18 -1.07
CA GLN A 87 13.02 -6.39 -1.86
C GLN A 87 12.26 -7.39 -0.98
N ASN A 88 10.94 -7.26 -0.87
CA ASN A 88 10.20 -8.12 0.04
C ASN A 88 9.68 -9.38 -0.65
N VAL A 89 8.70 -9.22 -1.55
CA VAL A 89 8.04 -10.33 -2.24
C VAL A 89 8.20 -10.14 -3.73
N VAL A 90 8.69 -11.16 -4.40
CA VAL A 90 8.82 -11.22 -5.85
C VAL A 90 8.16 -12.50 -6.33
N LEU A 91 7.37 -12.42 -7.38
CA LEU A 91 6.66 -13.55 -7.95
C LEU A 91 7.29 -13.98 -9.27
N ARG A 92 7.37 -15.29 -9.49
CA ARG A 92 7.72 -15.82 -10.81
C ARG A 92 6.50 -15.80 -11.73
N SER A 93 6.74 -15.64 -13.03
CA SER A 93 5.67 -15.57 -14.04
C SER A 93 4.77 -16.82 -14.06
N SER A 94 5.33 -17.98 -13.73
CA SER A 94 4.64 -19.28 -13.71
C SER A 94 3.86 -19.57 -12.44
N ILE A 95 3.93 -18.70 -11.42
CA ILE A 95 3.22 -18.95 -10.16
C ILE A 95 1.70 -18.90 -10.38
N ASP A 96 0.98 -19.86 -9.81
CA ASP A 96 -0.49 -19.82 -9.88
C ASP A 96 -1.08 -18.70 -9.02
N THR A 97 -2.27 -18.25 -9.40
CA THR A 97 -2.94 -17.10 -8.78
C THR A 97 -3.22 -17.29 -7.29
N PHE A 98 -3.58 -18.49 -6.85
CA PHE A 98 -3.89 -18.76 -5.43
C PHE A 98 -2.62 -18.65 -4.57
N THR A 99 -1.55 -19.32 -4.99
CA THR A 99 -0.25 -19.21 -4.32
C THR A 99 0.24 -17.77 -4.30
N ALA A 100 0.08 -17.03 -5.39
CA ALA A 100 0.43 -15.62 -5.45
C ALA A 100 -0.37 -14.77 -4.44
N VAL A 101 -1.68 -15.03 -4.28
CA VAL A 101 -2.52 -14.36 -3.28
C VAL A 101 -2.07 -14.69 -1.87
N SER A 102 -1.84 -15.98 -1.55
CA SER A 102 -1.36 -16.39 -0.22
C SER A 102 -0.06 -15.66 0.13
N LEU A 103 0.89 -15.56 -0.81
CA LEU A 103 2.13 -14.80 -0.60
C LEU A 103 1.89 -13.31 -0.34
N LEU A 104 0.95 -12.67 -1.04
CA LEU A 104 0.60 -11.27 -0.74
C LEU A 104 0.05 -11.12 0.68
N LEU A 105 -0.87 -12.02 1.07
CA LEU A 105 -1.55 -11.98 2.38
C LEU A 105 -0.59 -12.28 3.53
N GLU A 106 0.24 -13.30 3.41
CA GLU A 106 1.25 -13.70 4.41
C GLU A 106 2.28 -12.57 4.66
N ASN A 107 2.66 -11.85 3.60
CA ASN A 107 3.64 -10.77 3.68
C ASN A 107 3.02 -9.38 3.88
N GLY A 108 1.71 -9.26 4.03
CA GLY A 108 1.02 -8.01 4.26
C GLY A 108 1.18 -6.97 3.13
N VAL A 109 1.43 -7.40 1.89
CA VAL A 109 1.63 -6.52 0.74
C VAL A 109 0.44 -6.54 -0.21
N SER A 110 0.07 -5.39 -0.78
CA SER A 110 -1.07 -5.27 -1.71
C SER A 110 -0.73 -5.61 -3.16
N GLY A 111 0.52 -5.97 -3.41
CA GLY A 111 0.98 -6.35 -4.73
C GLY A 111 2.48 -6.63 -4.72
N ALA A 112 2.91 -7.44 -5.66
CA ALA A 112 4.30 -7.85 -5.83
C ALA A 112 4.70 -7.80 -7.31
N PRO A 113 5.96 -7.49 -7.62
CA PRO A 113 6.49 -7.57 -8.97
C PRO A 113 6.48 -9.02 -9.45
N VAL A 114 6.21 -9.19 -10.73
CA VAL A 114 6.31 -10.47 -11.45
C VAL A 114 7.52 -10.38 -12.36
N ILE A 115 8.45 -11.31 -12.22
CA ILE A 115 9.69 -11.35 -12.99
C ILE A 115 9.82 -12.64 -13.80
N ASP A 116 10.61 -12.58 -14.87
CA ASP A 116 11.03 -13.75 -15.63
C ASP A 116 12.23 -14.48 -14.96
N ASN A 117 12.75 -15.49 -15.66
CA ASN A 117 13.88 -16.27 -15.16
C ASN A 117 15.22 -15.49 -15.22
N GLN A 118 15.30 -14.42 -16.00
CA GLN A 118 16.44 -13.54 -16.08
C GLN A 118 16.40 -12.39 -15.07
N GLY A 119 15.28 -12.21 -14.34
CA GLY A 119 15.10 -11.13 -13.39
C GLY A 119 14.45 -9.87 -13.98
N ASN A 120 14.05 -9.89 -15.27
CA ASN A 120 13.40 -8.74 -15.88
C ASN A 120 11.98 -8.56 -15.33
N LEU A 121 11.58 -7.32 -15.10
CA LEU A 121 10.24 -6.97 -14.63
C LEU A 121 9.23 -7.16 -15.77
N LEU A 122 8.29 -8.07 -15.58
CA LEU A 122 7.18 -8.33 -16.52
C LEU A 122 5.92 -7.52 -16.16
N GLY A 123 5.63 -7.37 -14.88
CA GLY A 123 4.41 -6.72 -14.43
C GLY A 123 4.30 -6.66 -12.92
N VAL A 124 3.12 -6.26 -12.43
CA VAL A 124 2.76 -6.28 -11.01
C VAL A 124 1.46 -7.04 -10.82
N PHE A 125 1.49 -8.10 -10.04
CA PHE A 125 0.32 -8.79 -9.54
C PHE A 125 -0.17 -8.09 -8.27
N SER A 126 -1.49 -7.89 -8.12
CA SER A 126 -2.04 -7.12 -7.02
C SER A 126 -3.33 -7.73 -6.46
N GLU A 127 -3.69 -7.35 -5.23
CA GLU A 127 -5.00 -7.67 -4.64
C GLU A 127 -6.16 -7.32 -5.57
N LYS A 128 -6.05 -6.20 -6.33
CA LYS A 128 -7.07 -5.81 -7.31
C LYS A 128 -7.17 -6.79 -8.47
N SER A 129 -6.03 -7.24 -8.99
CA SER A 129 -5.97 -8.25 -10.06
C SER A 129 -6.58 -9.57 -9.57
N ALA A 130 -6.18 -10.01 -8.37
CA ALA A 130 -6.69 -11.22 -7.72
C ALA A 130 -8.21 -11.15 -7.49
N THR A 131 -8.70 -10.05 -6.91
CA THR A 131 -10.14 -9.86 -6.64
C THR A 131 -10.98 -10.03 -7.90
N ARG A 132 -10.53 -9.50 -9.05
CA ARG A 132 -11.26 -9.65 -10.33
C ARG A 132 -11.39 -11.10 -10.75
N VAL A 133 -10.32 -11.88 -10.63
CA VAL A 133 -10.33 -13.29 -11.02
C VAL A 133 -11.17 -14.11 -10.06
N PHE A 134 -10.99 -13.95 -8.75
CA PHE A 134 -11.72 -14.73 -7.77
C PHE A 134 -13.23 -14.50 -7.85
N ILE A 135 -13.66 -13.27 -8.07
CA ILE A 135 -15.08 -12.99 -8.21
C ILE A 135 -15.63 -13.63 -9.48
N GLY A 136 -14.87 -13.59 -10.59
CA GLY A 136 -15.29 -14.28 -11.82
C GLY A 136 -15.41 -15.80 -11.65
N LEU A 137 -14.51 -16.40 -10.88
CA LEU A 137 -14.49 -17.87 -10.66
C LEU A 137 -15.50 -18.35 -9.60
N CYS A 138 -15.75 -17.54 -8.59
CA CYS A 138 -16.48 -17.95 -7.39
C CYS A 138 -17.86 -17.30 -7.27
N TRP A 139 -18.31 -16.56 -8.27
CA TRP A 139 -19.54 -15.77 -8.24
C TRP A 139 -20.76 -16.55 -7.73
N GLU A 140 -20.94 -17.78 -8.20
CA GLU A 140 -22.08 -18.64 -7.84
C GLU A 140 -21.89 -19.40 -6.52
N GLN A 141 -20.69 -19.39 -5.97
CA GLN A 141 -20.31 -20.19 -4.80
C GLN A 141 -19.99 -19.33 -3.56
N LEU A 142 -19.93 -17.99 -3.69
CA LEU A 142 -19.68 -17.12 -2.55
C LEU A 142 -20.89 -17.13 -1.61
N PRO A 143 -20.67 -17.37 -0.30
CA PRO A 143 -21.76 -17.37 0.65
C PRO A 143 -22.36 -15.97 0.79
N SER A 144 -23.68 -15.91 1.02
CA SER A 144 -24.40 -14.67 1.33
C SER A 144 -24.09 -14.15 2.74
N ALA A 145 -22.83 -14.18 3.13
CA ALA A 145 -22.44 -13.77 4.46
C ALA A 145 -22.31 -12.25 4.56
N LYS A 146 -22.82 -11.70 5.65
CA LYS A 146 -22.76 -10.25 5.90
C LYS A 146 -21.33 -9.79 6.18
N VAL A 147 -21.02 -8.56 5.79
CA VAL A 147 -19.71 -7.91 6.02
C VAL A 147 -19.26 -7.97 7.48
N THR A 148 -20.20 -7.96 8.41
CA THR A 148 -19.92 -7.97 9.86
C THR A 148 -19.07 -9.15 10.34
N ALA A 149 -19.03 -10.25 9.58
CA ALA A 149 -18.21 -11.43 9.89
C ALA A 149 -16.70 -11.19 9.65
N TRP A 150 -16.33 -10.16 8.88
CA TRP A 150 -14.94 -9.89 8.47
C TRP A 150 -14.45 -8.47 8.77
N LEU A 151 -15.16 -7.74 9.63
CA LEU A 151 -14.78 -6.39 10.00
C LEU A 151 -13.48 -6.35 10.79
N ASP A 152 -12.57 -5.52 10.33
CA ASP A 152 -11.48 -5.00 11.14
C ASP A 152 -12.04 -3.89 12.05
N ARG A 153 -11.94 -4.09 13.36
CA ARG A 153 -12.46 -3.18 14.40
C ARG A 153 -11.34 -2.56 15.24
N ASP A 154 -10.14 -2.53 14.71
CA ASP A 154 -9.00 -1.98 15.42
C ASP A 154 -9.18 -0.47 15.68
N ASP A 155 -9.36 -0.11 16.94
CA ASP A 155 -9.55 1.28 17.37
C ASP A 155 -8.32 2.15 17.14
N GLN A 156 -7.13 1.57 17.02
CA GLN A 156 -5.90 2.30 16.69
C GLN A 156 -5.96 2.96 15.30
N ARG A 157 -6.91 2.54 14.44
CA ARG A 157 -7.17 3.16 13.13
C ARG A 157 -7.99 4.43 13.21
N ARG A 158 -8.46 4.80 14.41
CA ARG A 158 -9.29 6.00 14.61
C ARG A 158 -8.42 7.17 15.07
N ILE A 159 -8.69 8.31 14.46
CA ILE A 159 -8.08 9.60 14.81
C ILE A 159 -9.17 10.67 14.84
N THR A 160 -8.83 11.86 15.29
CA THR A 160 -9.72 13.03 15.26
C THR A 160 -9.28 14.01 14.19
N GLU A 161 -10.15 14.97 13.84
CA GLU A 161 -9.80 16.06 12.94
C GLU A 161 -8.71 16.98 13.48
N TYR A 162 -8.43 16.93 14.78
CA TYR A 162 -7.39 17.72 15.45
C TYR A 162 -6.04 16.99 15.50
N THR A 163 -5.99 15.72 15.11
CA THR A 163 -4.73 14.97 15.04
C THR A 163 -3.75 15.67 14.11
N ARG A 164 -2.50 15.79 14.53
CA ARG A 164 -1.45 16.50 13.81
C ARG A 164 -0.87 15.63 12.69
N LEU A 165 -0.28 16.28 11.66
CA LEU A 165 0.36 15.56 10.56
C LEU A 165 1.53 14.68 11.04
N ASP A 166 2.37 15.19 11.96
CA ASP A 166 3.48 14.42 12.52
C ASP A 166 2.99 13.16 13.25
N GLU A 167 1.93 13.26 14.05
CA GLU A 167 1.30 12.10 14.70
C GLU A 167 0.74 11.08 13.69
N VAL A 168 0.21 11.56 12.55
CA VAL A 168 -0.28 10.69 11.49
C VAL A 168 0.87 9.98 10.79
N ILE A 169 1.98 10.69 10.52
CA ILE A 169 3.20 10.12 9.93
C ILE A 169 3.79 9.05 10.84
N ASP A 170 3.97 9.37 12.13
CA ASP A 170 4.44 8.44 13.15
C ASP A 170 3.57 7.18 13.21
N ARG A 171 2.25 7.33 13.25
CA ARG A 171 1.31 6.22 13.26
C ARG A 171 1.39 5.34 12.00
N PHE A 172 1.56 5.94 10.83
CA PHE A 172 1.77 5.20 9.60
C PHE A 172 3.13 4.52 9.52
N HIS A 173 4.15 5.08 10.15
CA HIS A 173 5.48 4.48 10.21
C HIS A 173 5.49 3.24 11.11
N HIS A 174 4.99 3.35 12.31
CA HIS A 174 5.02 2.30 13.33
C HIS A 174 3.91 1.25 13.22
N SER A 175 3.05 1.34 12.17
CA SER A 175 1.98 0.37 11.93
C SER A 175 1.93 -0.12 10.49
N GLU A 176 1.18 -1.19 10.27
CA GLU A 176 0.82 -1.67 8.92
C GLU A 176 -0.37 -0.89 8.33
N PHE A 177 -0.88 0.10 9.04
CA PHE A 177 -2.05 0.85 8.60
C PHE A 177 -1.75 1.59 7.29
N ARG A 178 -2.70 1.53 6.36
CA ARG A 178 -2.66 2.24 5.08
C ARG A 178 -3.63 3.41 5.07
N ARG A 179 -4.55 3.44 6.06
CA ARG A 179 -5.61 4.42 6.18
C ARG A 179 -6.02 4.55 7.64
N LEU A 180 -6.35 5.77 8.05
CA LEU A 180 -6.91 6.10 9.35
C LEU A 180 -8.26 6.77 9.15
N MET A 181 -9.23 6.46 10.02
CA MET A 181 -10.59 6.97 9.99
C MET A 181 -10.69 8.18 10.92
N VAL A 182 -11.21 9.28 10.42
CA VAL A 182 -11.39 10.50 11.21
C VAL A 182 -12.78 10.48 11.83
N ILE A 183 -12.83 10.50 13.16
CA ILE A 183 -14.05 10.32 13.94
C ILE A 183 -14.30 11.58 14.78
N ARG A 184 -15.55 12.05 14.77
CA ARG A 184 -16.08 13.08 15.67
C ARG A 184 -17.35 12.54 16.32
N ASP A 185 -17.41 12.52 17.65
CA ASP A 185 -18.58 12.05 18.43
C ASP A 185 -19.08 10.64 18.03
N GLY A 186 -18.14 9.78 17.65
CA GLY A 186 -18.42 8.42 17.17
C GLY A 186 -18.86 8.33 15.71
N GLN A 187 -19.03 9.46 15.03
CA GLN A 187 -19.37 9.52 13.61
C GLN A 187 -18.13 9.59 12.71
N LEU A 188 -18.19 8.91 11.59
CA LEU A 188 -17.17 9.00 10.55
C LEU A 188 -17.33 10.32 9.78
N ILE A 189 -16.34 11.20 9.85
CA ILE A 189 -16.35 12.52 9.19
C ILE A 189 -15.29 12.64 8.10
N GLY A 190 -14.34 11.71 8.01
CA GLY A 190 -13.27 11.76 7.05
C GLY A 190 -12.36 10.53 7.12
N GLN A 191 -11.39 10.50 6.24
CA GLN A 191 -10.30 9.53 6.26
C GLN A 191 -9.01 10.19 5.81
N VAL A 192 -7.88 9.60 6.18
CA VAL A 192 -6.57 9.94 5.63
C VAL A 192 -5.84 8.66 5.25
N ASN A 193 -5.09 8.69 4.18
CA ASN A 193 -4.23 7.58 3.78
C ASN A 193 -2.76 8.04 3.69
N ARG A 194 -1.83 7.10 3.53
CA ARG A 194 -0.39 7.42 3.46
C ARG A 194 -0.05 8.45 2.39
N ARG A 195 -0.73 8.40 1.23
CA ARG A 195 -0.48 9.35 0.15
C ARG A 195 -0.95 10.76 0.50
N ASP A 196 -2.07 10.89 1.20
CA ASP A 196 -2.57 12.19 1.66
C ASP A 196 -1.56 12.81 2.65
N ALA A 197 -1.00 12.01 3.56
CA ALA A 197 0.04 12.46 4.48
C ALA A 197 1.34 12.86 3.74
N LEU A 198 1.75 12.08 2.74
CA LEU A 198 2.92 12.42 1.91
C LEU A 198 2.72 13.73 1.13
N ARG A 199 1.51 13.94 0.59
CA ARG A 199 1.16 15.19 -0.11
C ARG A 199 1.19 16.37 0.86
N ALA A 200 0.53 16.24 2.02
CA ALA A 200 0.51 17.28 3.04
C ALA A 200 1.93 17.62 3.54
N ALA A 201 2.81 16.64 3.69
CA ALA A 201 4.20 16.86 4.06
C ALA A 201 4.99 17.57 2.94
N ALA A 202 4.77 17.20 1.67
CA ALA A 202 5.42 17.87 0.54
C ALA A 202 4.99 19.34 0.42
N ASP A 203 3.71 19.63 0.56
CA ASP A 203 3.16 20.98 0.54
C ASP A 203 3.77 21.88 1.64
N LEU A 204 4.03 21.31 2.83
CA LEU A 204 4.71 22.03 3.92
C LEU A 204 6.17 22.34 3.59
N VAL A 205 6.89 21.41 2.99
CA VAL A 205 8.31 21.62 2.61
C VAL A 205 8.40 22.70 1.54
N GLU A 206 7.52 22.71 0.54
CA GLU A 206 7.50 23.72 -0.51
C GLU A 206 7.17 25.11 0.05
N ALA A 207 6.22 25.21 0.95
CA ALA A 207 5.87 26.46 1.61
C ALA A 207 7.04 27.03 2.43
N GLY A 208 7.80 26.17 3.11
CA GLY A 208 8.99 26.58 3.90
C GLY A 208 10.17 27.05 3.04
N THR A 209 10.32 26.52 1.82
CA THR A 209 11.43 26.88 0.91
C THR A 209 11.15 28.13 0.07
N ALA A 210 9.91 28.50 -0.10
CA ALA A 210 9.52 29.65 -0.96
C ALA A 210 9.82 31.02 -0.36
N GLY A 211 10.32 31.12 0.87
CA GLY A 211 10.70 32.40 1.51
C GLY A 211 9.55 33.41 1.62
N VAL A 212 8.32 32.94 1.53
CA VAL A 212 7.13 33.78 1.56
C VAL A 212 6.87 34.20 3.01
N GLU A 213 7.40 35.36 3.38
CA GLU A 213 6.79 36.16 4.43
C GLU A 213 5.36 36.43 4.00
N SER A 214 4.44 35.57 4.31
CA SER A 214 3.06 36.02 4.42
C SER A 214 2.07 34.89 4.56
N SER A 215 1.16 35.06 5.45
CA SER A 215 -0.19 34.48 5.52
C SER A 215 -0.31 32.94 5.58
N LEU A 216 0.76 32.20 5.69
CA LEU A 216 0.64 30.84 6.24
C LEU A 216 0.25 30.96 7.70
N PRO A 217 -0.73 30.17 8.17
CA PRO A 217 -1.00 30.10 9.59
C PRO A 217 0.31 29.76 10.29
N ASN A 218 0.59 30.52 11.36
CA ASN A 218 1.70 30.36 12.30
C ASN A 218 2.33 28.95 12.21
N PRO A 219 3.68 28.76 12.04
CA PRO A 219 4.30 27.44 12.01
C PRO A 219 3.97 26.60 13.25
N ASN A 220 3.47 27.23 14.32
CA ASN A 220 2.80 26.58 15.45
C ASN A 220 1.33 26.22 15.18
N GLN A 221 0.73 26.65 14.07
CA GLN A 221 -0.56 26.16 13.63
C GLN A 221 -0.34 24.90 12.83
N VAL A 222 -0.01 23.89 13.57
CA VAL A 222 0.23 22.52 13.18
C VAL A 222 -0.85 22.08 12.20
N MET A 223 -0.42 21.60 11.05
CA MET A 223 -1.33 21.09 10.02
C MET A 223 -2.12 19.89 10.60
N THR A 224 -3.34 20.17 11.04
CA THR A 224 -4.25 19.14 11.56
C THR A 224 -4.94 18.42 10.40
N VAL A 225 -5.37 17.20 10.67
CA VAL A 225 -6.08 16.33 9.72
C VAL A 225 -7.28 17.03 9.08
N SER A 226 -7.96 17.93 9.79
CA SER A 226 -9.12 18.66 9.27
C SER A 226 -8.83 19.46 8.00
N ALA A 227 -7.58 19.89 7.77
CA ALA A 227 -7.19 20.69 6.62
C ALA A 227 -7.03 19.86 5.32
N TRP A 228 -6.72 18.56 5.43
CA TRP A 228 -6.33 17.74 4.28
C TRP A 228 -6.97 16.35 4.24
N MET A 229 -7.87 16.01 5.18
CA MET A 229 -8.60 14.75 5.14
C MET A 229 -9.55 14.69 3.94
N ASP A 230 -9.71 13.48 3.40
CA ASP A 230 -10.74 13.16 2.44
C ASP A 230 -12.10 13.02 3.16
N ARG A 231 -13.10 13.79 2.74
CA ARG A 231 -14.46 13.78 3.30
C ARG A 231 -15.44 13.00 2.44
N GLU A 232 -15.10 12.76 1.18
CA GLU A 232 -15.93 12.01 0.23
C GLU A 232 -15.60 10.52 0.29
N ILE A 233 -16.01 9.87 1.36
CA ILE A 233 -15.65 8.48 1.63
C ILE A 233 -16.79 7.56 1.20
N PRO A 234 -16.55 6.62 0.24
CA PRO A 234 -17.52 5.58 0.00
C PRO A 234 -17.63 4.68 1.23
N THR A 235 -18.80 4.62 1.83
CA THR A 235 -19.11 3.78 2.97
C THR A 235 -20.07 2.66 2.59
N ILE A 236 -20.13 1.62 3.40
CA ILE A 236 -21.11 0.52 3.26
C ILE A 236 -21.83 0.29 4.58
N GLY A 237 -23.07 -0.18 4.49
CA GLY A 237 -23.85 -0.57 5.68
C GLY A 237 -23.47 -1.96 6.16
N GLN A 238 -23.76 -2.26 7.44
CA GLN A 238 -23.50 -3.57 8.06
C GLN A 238 -24.20 -4.75 7.38
N GLN A 239 -25.27 -4.48 6.61
CA GLN A 239 -26.05 -5.52 5.93
C GLN A 239 -25.47 -5.86 4.54
N ALA A 240 -24.43 -5.15 4.06
CA ALA A 240 -23.80 -5.44 2.78
C ALA A 240 -23.28 -6.89 2.78
N ASP A 241 -23.52 -7.59 1.68
CA ASP A 241 -23.00 -8.91 1.44
C ASP A 241 -21.62 -8.87 0.74
N VAL A 242 -20.95 -10.00 0.74
CA VAL A 242 -19.60 -10.14 0.15
C VAL A 242 -19.58 -9.81 -1.34
N LEU A 243 -20.64 -10.13 -2.09
CA LEU A 243 -20.72 -9.84 -3.53
C LEU A 243 -20.80 -8.35 -3.82
N THR A 244 -21.65 -7.63 -3.06
CA THR A 244 -21.75 -6.17 -3.13
C THR A 244 -20.40 -5.51 -2.86
N ILE A 245 -19.70 -5.96 -1.81
CA ILE A 245 -18.38 -5.45 -1.45
C ILE A 245 -17.36 -5.73 -2.54
N ALA A 246 -17.39 -6.92 -3.09
CA ALA A 246 -16.50 -7.35 -4.15
C ALA A 246 -16.71 -6.52 -5.43
N GLN A 247 -17.96 -6.25 -5.82
CA GLN A 247 -18.29 -5.36 -6.94
C GLN A 247 -17.76 -3.94 -6.71
N LEU A 248 -17.94 -3.39 -5.51
CA LEU A 248 -17.41 -2.09 -5.16
C LEU A 248 -15.88 -2.05 -5.30
N PHE A 249 -15.17 -3.08 -4.84
CA PHE A 249 -13.72 -3.15 -4.98
C PHE A 249 -13.22 -3.31 -6.43
N ILE A 250 -14.01 -3.93 -7.29
CA ILE A 250 -13.67 -4.08 -8.72
C ILE A 250 -13.87 -2.76 -9.46
N HIS A 251 -15.03 -2.12 -9.25
CA HIS A 251 -15.45 -0.96 -10.02
C HIS A 251 -14.92 0.38 -9.47
N SER A 252 -14.34 0.39 -8.28
CA SER A 252 -13.75 1.58 -7.68
C SER A 252 -12.23 1.48 -7.52
N SER A 253 -11.61 2.62 -7.20
CA SER A 253 -10.21 2.69 -6.75
C SER A 253 -10.05 2.33 -5.27
N ALA A 254 -11.15 2.15 -4.53
CA ALA A 254 -11.13 1.87 -3.10
C ALA A 254 -10.36 0.57 -2.80
N ARG A 255 -9.56 0.60 -1.75
CA ARG A 255 -8.82 -0.55 -1.20
C ARG A 255 -9.38 -1.01 0.12
N GLN A 256 -10.07 -0.10 0.80
CA GLN A 256 -10.75 -0.28 2.07
C GLN A 256 -12.06 0.48 2.03
N LEU A 257 -13.08 -0.05 2.67
CA LEU A 257 -14.40 0.57 2.79
C LEU A 257 -14.76 0.61 4.28
N PRO A 258 -15.00 1.79 4.85
CA PRO A 258 -15.58 1.92 6.17
C PRO A 258 -16.98 1.30 6.21
N VAL A 259 -17.27 0.58 7.28
CA VAL A 259 -18.59 0.02 7.53
C VAL A 259 -19.26 0.85 8.62
N VAL A 260 -20.41 1.38 8.30
CA VAL A 260 -21.14 2.31 9.18
C VAL A 260 -22.53 1.78 9.53
N ASP A 261 -23.00 2.18 10.70
CA ASP A 261 -24.37 2.06 11.13
C ASP A 261 -24.84 3.44 11.62
N ASN A 262 -25.84 4.03 10.96
CA ASN A 262 -26.32 5.38 11.24
C ASN A 262 -25.17 6.42 11.36
N MET A 263 -24.28 6.43 10.36
CA MET A 263 -23.05 7.26 10.30
C MET A 263 -21.98 6.93 11.36
N ARG A 264 -22.23 6.03 12.28
CA ARG A 264 -21.25 5.57 13.26
C ARG A 264 -20.34 4.52 12.65
N LEU A 265 -19.03 4.69 12.79
CA LEU A 265 -18.06 3.70 12.32
C LEU A 265 -18.14 2.45 13.20
N THR A 266 -18.45 1.31 12.57
CA THR A 266 -18.49 0.00 13.20
C THR A 266 -17.28 -0.87 12.89
N GLY A 267 -16.54 -0.53 11.85
CA GLY A 267 -15.33 -1.20 11.40
C GLY A 267 -15.01 -0.85 9.96
N GLN A 268 -14.14 -1.60 9.35
CA GLN A 268 -13.80 -1.48 7.94
C GLN A 268 -13.59 -2.85 7.32
N ILE A 269 -13.60 -2.92 5.99
CA ILE A 269 -13.21 -4.10 5.23
C ILE A 269 -12.25 -3.69 4.13
N SER A 270 -11.24 -4.50 3.88
CA SER A 270 -10.24 -4.30 2.83
C SER A 270 -10.33 -5.40 1.76
N ARG A 271 -9.62 -5.18 0.64
CA ARG A 271 -9.45 -6.24 -0.38
C ARG A 271 -8.76 -7.47 0.19
N SER A 272 -7.78 -7.30 1.07
CA SER A 272 -7.12 -8.43 1.75
C SER A 272 -8.09 -9.23 2.62
N ASP A 273 -9.03 -8.58 3.30
CA ASP A 273 -10.03 -9.30 4.10
C ASP A 273 -10.96 -10.11 3.21
N LEU A 274 -11.36 -9.53 2.06
CA LEU A 274 -12.14 -10.26 1.06
C LEU A 274 -11.38 -11.47 0.50
N LEU A 275 -10.09 -11.31 0.15
CA LEU A 275 -9.26 -12.40 -0.35
C LEU A 275 -9.05 -13.49 0.70
N ARG A 276 -8.82 -13.14 1.97
CA ARG A 276 -8.78 -14.10 3.09
C ARG A 276 -10.09 -14.84 3.27
N ALA A 277 -11.23 -14.16 3.10
CA ALA A 277 -12.53 -14.82 3.12
C ALA A 277 -12.62 -15.86 2.01
N VAL A 278 -12.24 -15.50 0.77
CA VAL A 278 -12.21 -16.44 -0.37
C VAL A 278 -11.30 -17.64 -0.09
N GLU A 279 -10.07 -17.44 0.42
CA GLU A 279 -9.18 -18.54 0.79
C GLU A 279 -9.81 -19.54 1.79
N ARG A 280 -10.58 -19.05 2.75
CA ARG A 280 -11.25 -19.91 3.74
C ARG A 280 -12.37 -20.74 3.14
N PHE A 281 -13.10 -20.19 2.15
CA PHE A 281 -14.20 -20.93 1.49
C PHE A 281 -13.72 -21.86 0.39
N PHE A 282 -12.57 -21.58 -0.20
CA PHE A 282 -11.97 -22.38 -1.26
C PHE A 282 -10.57 -22.84 -0.84
N PRO A 283 -10.45 -23.66 0.21
CA PRO A 283 -9.15 -24.15 0.64
C PRO A 283 -8.52 -24.96 -0.49
N GLN A 284 -7.34 -24.52 -0.92
CA GLN A 284 -6.57 -25.28 -1.90
C GLN A 284 -6.17 -26.65 -1.32
N PRO A 285 -6.17 -27.73 -2.11
CA PRO A 285 -5.52 -28.95 -1.71
C PRO A 285 -4.09 -28.60 -1.33
N GLN A 286 -3.68 -28.97 -0.11
CA GLN A 286 -2.37 -28.64 0.44
C GLN A 286 -1.31 -28.98 -0.61
N ALA A 287 -0.67 -27.96 -1.17
CA ALA A 287 0.41 -28.14 -2.11
C ALA A 287 1.55 -28.80 -1.36
N ALA A 288 1.77 -30.09 -1.65
CA ALA A 288 2.85 -30.91 -1.09
C ALA A 288 4.25 -30.38 -1.44
N ASN A 289 4.36 -29.14 -1.94
CA ASN A 289 5.63 -28.57 -2.39
C ASN A 289 5.70 -27.04 -2.21
N ARG A 290 5.33 -26.51 -1.04
CA ARG A 290 5.57 -25.08 -0.71
C ARG A 290 7.06 -24.70 -0.61
N GLY A 291 7.98 -25.67 -0.60
CA GLY A 291 9.40 -25.47 -0.35
C GLY A 291 10.25 -25.05 -1.55
N ALA A 292 9.76 -25.16 -2.79
CA ALA A 292 10.64 -25.05 -3.97
C ALA A 292 10.48 -23.77 -4.81
N GLN A 293 9.52 -22.90 -4.51
CA GLN A 293 9.23 -21.75 -5.39
C GLN A 293 9.29 -20.37 -4.72
N SER A 294 9.51 -20.30 -3.43
CA SER A 294 9.81 -19.03 -2.74
C SER A 294 11.32 -18.79 -2.81
N LEU A 295 11.77 -18.19 -3.89
CA LEU A 295 13.11 -17.60 -3.92
C LEU A 295 13.08 -16.30 -3.12
N TYR A 296 13.37 -16.42 -1.81
CA TYR A 296 13.93 -15.29 -1.08
C TYR A 296 15.28 -14.99 -1.74
N LEU A 297 15.37 -13.87 -2.43
CA LEU A 297 16.65 -13.27 -2.74
C LEU A 297 17.25 -12.69 -1.44
N SER A 298 17.66 -13.59 -0.55
CA SER A 298 18.45 -13.24 0.63
C SER A 298 19.91 -13.17 0.21
N SER A 299 20.31 -12.14 -0.49
CA SER A 299 21.72 -11.78 -0.64
C SER A 299 21.85 -10.32 -1.04
N VAL A 300 21.40 -9.45 -0.16
CA VAL A 300 22.00 -8.12 -0.12
C VAL A 300 22.87 -8.11 1.12
N ARG A 301 24.18 -7.96 0.91
CA ARG A 301 25.16 -7.78 1.98
C ARG A 301 24.65 -6.74 2.95
N THR A 302 24.56 -7.08 4.20
CA THR A 302 24.30 -6.12 5.26
C THR A 302 25.43 -5.12 5.32
N ARG A 303 25.17 -3.90 5.77
CA ARG A 303 26.14 -2.81 5.86
C ARG A 303 27.44 -3.20 6.57
N ASP A 304 27.40 -4.24 7.40
CA ASP A 304 28.52 -4.76 8.17
C ASP A 304 29.55 -5.56 7.33
N GLU A 305 29.15 -6.09 6.16
CA GLU A 305 30.10 -6.80 5.27
C GLU A 305 30.88 -5.86 4.35
N VAL A 306 30.45 -4.62 4.18
CA VAL A 306 31.18 -3.61 3.37
C VAL A 306 32.30 -2.95 4.17
N SER A 307 32.21 -2.93 5.50
CA SER A 307 33.27 -2.37 6.35
C SER A 307 34.49 -3.29 6.57
N ALA A 308 34.41 -4.54 6.12
CA ALA A 308 35.51 -5.51 6.31
C ALA A 308 36.49 -5.58 5.10
N LEU A 309 36.29 -4.74 4.07
CA LEU A 309 37.11 -4.72 2.85
C LEU A 309 37.70 -3.33 2.54
N SER A 310 37.85 -2.47 3.55
CA SER A 310 38.62 -1.22 3.45
C SER A 310 39.88 -1.27 4.28
#